data_7d7550c902262c28d330d4231ae8fe8a
#
_entry.id   7d7550c902262c28d330d4231ae8fe8a
#
_cell.length_a   1.000
_cell.length_b   1.000
_cell.length_c   1.000
_cell.angle_alpha   90.00
_cell.angle_beta   90.00
_cell.angle_gamma   90.00
#
_symmetry.space_group_name_H-M   'P 1'
#
loop_
_entity.id
_entity.type
_entity.pdbx_description
1 polymer ?
#
loop_
_entity_poly.entity_id
_entity_poly.type
_entity_poly.pdbx_seq_one_letter_code
_entity_poly.pdbx_strand_id
1 'polypeptide(L)'
;MKPWSKTWTFYDGDWLEGNPPLAGPRSAAMWLATTVFDGARAFEGATPDIDRHVARVNRSAAAMGLKPVVGEDTWLGLVKDGLKRFDADKALYIKPMYWAEQSGVVPVAPDPDSTRWCLCLYELPMPPEEGLAITLSPFRKPTAETAPVDAKAGCLYPNNARAGVEAHARGFDNAIMLDVLGNVAELATSNVFMAKDGVVFTPAPNGMFLDGITRQRVVRLLRESGVEVVEKTLSYRDFLEADEIFSSGNAAKVHPVKRIDERALQPGPLYRRARKLYWEFAHG
;
A
#
# COMPACT_ATOMS: atom_id res chain seq x y z
N MET A 1 -0.07 -22.62 13.46
CA MET A 1 0.17 -21.39 12.68
C MET A 1 1.21 -21.69 11.62
N LYS A 2 1.09 -21.12 10.40
CA LYS A 2 2.18 -21.22 9.43
C LYS A 2 3.40 -20.45 9.97
N PRO A 3 4.64 -20.96 9.78
CA PRO A 3 5.83 -20.23 10.20
C PRO A 3 5.94 -18.90 9.43
N TRP A 4 6.52 -17.89 10.06
CA TRP A 4 6.86 -16.65 9.40
C TRP A 4 8.00 -16.90 8.39
N SER A 5 8.03 -16.17 7.28
CA SER A 5 9.21 -16.11 6.42
C SER A 5 10.38 -15.51 7.19
N LYS A 6 11.61 -15.65 6.68
CA LYS A 6 12.79 -15.03 7.30
C LYS A 6 12.51 -13.56 7.53
N THR A 7 12.64 -13.13 8.77
CA THR A 7 12.23 -11.80 9.27
C THR A 7 13.31 -11.24 10.18
N TRP A 8 13.56 -9.96 10.08
CA TRP A 8 14.37 -9.19 11.01
C TRP A 8 13.62 -7.93 11.42
N THR A 9 13.58 -7.66 12.71
CA THR A 9 12.90 -6.51 13.30
C THR A 9 13.89 -5.67 14.11
N PHE A 10 14.08 -4.42 13.70
CA PHE A 10 14.81 -3.43 14.51
C PHE A 10 13.86 -2.81 15.52
N TYR A 11 14.21 -2.93 16.78
CA TYR A 11 13.44 -2.38 17.89
C TYR A 11 14.35 -2.08 19.08
N ASP A 12 14.18 -0.92 19.71
CA ASP A 12 14.88 -0.48 20.91
C ASP A 12 16.43 -0.54 20.80
N GLY A 13 16.96 -0.19 19.64
CA GLY A 13 18.38 -0.13 19.35
C GLY A 13 18.99 -1.41 18.74
N ASP A 14 18.27 -2.52 18.72
CA ASP A 14 18.79 -3.82 18.32
C ASP A 14 18.00 -4.46 17.16
N TRP A 15 18.70 -5.29 16.36
CA TRP A 15 18.08 -6.19 15.41
C TRP A 15 17.73 -7.53 16.05
N LEU A 16 16.44 -7.83 16.06
CA LEU A 16 15.89 -9.08 16.58
C LEU A 16 15.50 -9.99 15.41
N GLU A 17 15.92 -11.24 15.44
CA GLU A 17 15.48 -12.21 14.44
C GLU A 17 14.03 -12.61 14.69
N GLY A 18 13.23 -12.67 13.61
CA GLY A 18 11.83 -13.09 13.65
C GLY A 18 10.86 -11.95 13.95
N ASN A 19 9.70 -12.35 14.49
CA ASN A 19 8.57 -11.47 14.80
C ASN A 19 8.40 -11.36 16.32
N PRO A 20 9.16 -10.48 17.00
CA PRO A 20 9.11 -10.34 18.47
C PRO A 20 7.77 -9.75 18.95
N PRO A 21 7.31 -10.08 20.16
CA PRO A 21 6.12 -9.50 20.77
C PRO A 21 6.41 -8.07 21.25
N LEU A 22 6.01 -7.05 20.48
CA LEU A 22 6.33 -5.65 20.77
C LEU A 22 5.22 -4.89 21.51
N ALA A 23 4.01 -5.43 21.60
CA ALA A 23 2.88 -4.78 22.24
C ALA A 23 2.15 -5.73 23.20
N GLY A 24 1.78 -5.20 24.36
CA GLY A 24 0.99 -5.92 25.36
C GLY A 24 -0.51 -5.58 25.30
N PRO A 25 -1.36 -6.29 26.05
CA PRO A 25 -2.81 -6.07 26.02
C PRO A 25 -3.26 -4.68 26.51
N ARG A 26 -2.41 -3.95 27.22
CA ARG A 26 -2.66 -2.57 27.64
C ARG A 26 -2.12 -1.51 26.67
N SER A 27 -1.30 -1.91 25.69
CA SER A 27 -0.81 -1.00 24.67
C SER A 27 -1.96 -0.41 23.87
N ALA A 28 -1.99 0.89 23.67
CA ALA A 28 -2.99 1.58 22.87
C ALA A 28 -2.97 1.06 21.40
N ALA A 29 -1.84 0.54 20.95
CA ALA A 29 -1.76 -0.16 19.66
C ALA A 29 -2.71 -1.35 19.57
N MET A 30 -2.84 -2.13 20.65
CA MET A 30 -3.60 -3.37 20.67
C MET A 30 -5.11 -3.15 20.70
N TRP A 31 -5.60 -2.21 21.48
CA TRP A 31 -7.04 -2.06 21.72
C TRP A 31 -7.67 -0.82 21.09
N LEU A 32 -6.86 0.20 20.73
CA LEU A 32 -7.32 1.41 20.03
C LEU A 32 -6.83 1.49 18.57
N ALA A 33 -6.06 0.52 18.09
CA ALA A 33 -5.51 0.47 16.75
C ALA A 33 -4.71 1.74 16.38
N THR A 34 -3.95 2.31 17.34
CA THR A 34 -3.15 3.53 17.15
C THR A 34 -1.86 3.27 16.36
N THR A 35 -1.96 2.48 15.29
CA THR A 35 -0.80 2.09 14.49
C THR A 35 -0.82 2.77 13.14
N VAL A 36 0.35 3.22 12.70
CA VAL A 36 0.61 3.56 11.29
C VAL A 36 1.78 2.74 10.79
N PHE A 37 1.80 2.51 9.50
CA PHE A 37 2.91 1.82 8.85
C PHE A 37 3.08 2.31 7.42
N ASP A 38 4.22 2.03 6.87
CA ASP A 38 4.39 2.10 5.42
C ASP A 38 4.88 0.76 4.90
N GLY A 39 4.88 0.60 3.60
CA GLY A 39 5.40 -0.57 2.94
C GLY A 39 6.24 -0.17 1.75
N ALA A 40 7.50 -0.56 1.75
CA ALA A 40 8.37 -0.49 0.59
C ALA A 40 8.81 -1.91 0.18
N ARG A 41 9.49 -2.03 -0.93
CA ARG A 41 10.03 -3.29 -1.43
C ARG A 41 11.52 -3.14 -1.68
N ALA A 42 12.27 -4.23 -1.40
CA ALA A 42 13.55 -4.47 -2.03
C ALA A 42 13.39 -5.67 -2.97
N PHE A 43 13.86 -5.56 -4.20
CA PHE A 43 13.82 -6.66 -5.19
C PHE A 43 14.86 -6.38 -6.28
N GLU A 44 15.52 -7.43 -6.74
CA GLU A 44 16.51 -7.34 -7.82
C GLU A 44 17.59 -6.26 -7.57
N GLY A 45 18.00 -6.08 -6.30
CA GLY A 45 18.98 -5.07 -5.88
C GLY A 45 18.46 -3.64 -5.73
N ALA A 46 17.20 -3.38 -6.06
CA ALA A 46 16.58 -2.05 -6.02
C ALA A 46 15.66 -1.85 -4.81
N THR A 47 15.55 -0.60 -4.36
CA THR A 47 14.59 -0.16 -3.32
C THR A 47 13.86 1.10 -3.79
N PRO A 48 12.99 1.00 -4.81
CA PRO A 48 12.40 2.17 -5.45
C PRO A 48 11.53 2.99 -4.50
N ASP A 49 11.69 4.32 -4.54
CA ASP A 49 10.95 5.31 -3.75
C ASP A 49 11.04 5.12 -2.23
N ILE A 50 12.09 4.48 -1.71
CA ILE A 50 12.23 4.20 -0.26
C ILE A 50 12.21 5.50 0.57
N ASP A 51 12.83 6.57 0.07
CA ASP A 51 12.81 7.91 0.65
C ASP A 51 11.37 8.43 0.84
N ARG A 52 10.54 8.28 -0.17
CA ARG A 52 9.12 8.70 -0.12
C ARG A 52 8.29 7.84 0.84
N HIS A 53 8.61 6.56 0.98
CA HIS A 53 7.95 5.65 1.91
C HIS A 53 8.27 6.01 3.37
N VAL A 54 9.54 6.30 3.70
CA VAL A 54 9.90 6.72 5.05
C VAL A 54 9.38 8.12 5.40
N ALA A 55 9.38 9.04 4.44
CA ALA A 55 8.71 10.33 4.61
C ALA A 55 7.21 10.18 4.87
N ARG A 56 6.52 9.25 4.19
CA ARG A 56 5.09 9.04 4.38
C ARG A 56 4.75 8.40 5.72
N VAL A 57 5.54 7.46 6.24
CA VAL A 57 5.25 6.90 7.58
C VAL A 57 5.33 7.98 8.65
N ASN A 58 6.26 8.93 8.53
CA ASN A 58 6.36 10.08 9.44
C ASN A 58 5.14 11.01 9.33
N ARG A 59 4.68 11.31 8.11
CA ARG A 59 3.44 12.10 7.93
C ARG A 59 2.21 11.35 8.47
N SER A 60 2.11 10.04 8.24
CA SER A 60 1.03 9.22 8.78
C SER A 60 1.03 9.19 10.31
N ALA A 61 2.21 9.16 10.94
CA ALA A 61 2.33 9.24 12.39
C ALA A 61 1.77 10.57 12.90
N ALA A 62 2.18 11.70 12.32
CA ALA A 62 1.68 13.02 12.70
C ALA A 62 0.15 13.15 12.50
N ALA A 63 -0.39 12.66 11.39
CA ALA A 63 -1.83 12.67 11.11
C ALA A 63 -2.66 11.83 12.12
N MET A 64 -2.04 10.79 12.71
CA MET A 64 -2.66 9.97 13.77
C MET A 64 -2.36 10.45 15.19
N GLY A 65 -1.81 11.67 15.36
CA GLY A 65 -1.47 12.21 16.67
C GLY A 65 -0.27 11.51 17.35
N LEU A 66 0.54 10.78 16.59
CA LEU A 66 1.78 10.19 17.05
C LEU A 66 2.95 11.14 16.78
N LYS A 67 4.01 11.01 17.54
CA LYS A 67 5.24 11.78 17.37
C LYS A 67 6.20 11.05 16.42
N PRO A 68 6.54 11.57 15.24
CA PRO A 68 7.48 10.95 14.33
C PRO A 68 8.92 11.14 14.85
N VAL A 69 9.34 10.28 15.76
CA VAL A 69 10.61 10.39 16.50
C VAL A 69 11.84 9.93 15.72
N VAL A 70 11.66 9.36 14.53
CA VAL A 70 12.75 8.84 13.68
C VAL A 70 12.86 9.71 12.43
N GLY A 71 14.04 10.33 12.24
CA GLY A 71 14.34 11.10 11.03
C GLY A 71 14.45 10.22 9.77
N GLU A 72 14.23 10.80 8.61
CA GLU A 72 14.28 10.08 7.32
C GLU A 72 15.63 9.43 7.07
N ASP A 73 16.74 10.13 7.34
CA ASP A 73 18.10 9.59 7.19
C ASP A 73 18.34 8.37 8.10
N THR A 74 17.78 8.40 9.32
CA THR A 74 17.87 7.26 10.25
C THR A 74 17.11 6.06 9.69
N TRP A 75 15.88 6.26 9.19
CA TRP A 75 15.13 5.21 8.51
C TRP A 75 15.90 4.61 7.34
N LEU A 76 16.47 5.45 6.47
CA LEU A 76 17.24 5.01 5.31
C LEU A 76 18.50 4.23 5.72
N GLY A 77 19.20 4.68 6.75
CA GLY A 77 20.34 3.98 7.34
C GLY A 77 19.98 2.60 7.86
N LEU A 78 18.88 2.50 8.62
CA LEU A 78 18.39 1.23 9.15
C LEU A 78 17.90 0.28 8.05
N VAL A 79 17.23 0.78 7.02
CA VAL A 79 16.86 -0.04 5.85
C VAL A 79 18.11 -0.61 5.20
N LYS A 80 19.11 0.23 4.91
CA LYS A 80 20.39 -0.21 4.30
C LYS A 80 21.12 -1.25 5.16
N ASP A 81 21.08 -1.11 6.47
CA ASP A 81 21.68 -2.07 7.39
C ASP A 81 20.86 -3.37 7.46
N GLY A 82 19.54 -3.27 7.56
CA GLY A 82 18.64 -4.44 7.60
C GLY A 82 18.73 -5.32 6.35
N LEU A 83 18.89 -4.73 5.17
CA LEU A 83 19.04 -5.47 3.90
C LEU A 83 20.23 -6.43 3.90
N LYS A 84 21.33 -6.11 4.60
CA LYS A 84 22.52 -6.96 4.71
C LYS A 84 22.27 -8.29 5.44
N ARG A 85 21.13 -8.45 6.12
CA ARG A 85 20.74 -9.64 6.88
C ARG A 85 20.04 -10.70 6.03
N PHE A 86 19.84 -10.40 4.76
CA PHE A 86 19.18 -11.26 3.79
C PHE A 86 20.10 -11.54 2.60
N ASP A 87 19.84 -12.64 1.91
CA ASP A 87 20.52 -12.95 0.67
C ASP A 87 20.11 -11.93 -0.41
N ALA A 88 21.06 -11.54 -1.25
CA ALA A 88 20.89 -10.45 -2.21
C ALA A 88 19.84 -10.71 -3.31
N ASP A 89 19.50 -11.98 -3.56
CA ASP A 89 18.49 -12.43 -4.52
C ASP A 89 17.07 -12.40 -3.97
N LYS A 90 16.89 -12.18 -2.67
CA LYS A 90 15.57 -12.19 -2.03
C LYS A 90 14.81 -10.91 -2.24
N ALA A 91 13.54 -11.05 -2.60
CA ALA A 91 12.61 -9.95 -2.57
C ALA A 91 12.05 -9.76 -1.15
N LEU A 92 12.14 -8.53 -0.64
CA LEU A 92 11.78 -8.20 0.73
C LEU A 92 10.62 -7.19 0.78
N TYR A 93 9.84 -7.30 1.84
CA TYR A 93 8.94 -6.25 2.28
C TYR A 93 9.62 -5.45 3.41
N ILE A 94 9.63 -4.14 3.29
CA ILE A 94 10.22 -3.20 4.25
C ILE A 94 9.07 -2.45 4.91
N LYS A 95 8.92 -2.60 6.23
CA LYS A 95 7.77 -2.09 6.99
C LYS A 95 8.23 -1.23 8.17
N PRO A 96 8.43 0.09 7.99
CA PRO A 96 8.52 1.02 9.11
C PRO A 96 7.14 1.18 9.75
N MET A 97 7.08 1.24 11.08
CA MET A 97 5.86 1.33 11.86
C MET A 97 6.02 2.29 13.05
N TYR A 98 4.92 2.97 13.40
CA TYR A 98 4.76 3.69 14.65
C TYR A 98 3.46 3.28 15.35
N TRP A 99 3.44 3.39 16.67
CA TRP A 99 2.24 3.24 17.50
C TRP A 99 2.36 4.01 18.80
N ALA A 100 1.22 4.32 19.45
CA ALA A 100 1.24 4.79 20.83
C ALA A 100 1.22 3.61 21.80
N GLU A 101 2.08 3.64 22.80
CA GLU A 101 2.05 2.67 23.89
C GLU A 101 0.94 2.99 24.90
N GLN A 102 0.70 4.26 25.16
CA GLN A 102 -0.28 4.73 26.14
C GLN A 102 -1.35 5.63 25.51
N SER A 103 -2.49 5.71 26.18
CA SER A 103 -3.51 6.72 25.89
C SER A 103 -3.15 8.04 26.56
N GLY A 104 -3.52 9.15 25.92
CA GLY A 104 -3.33 10.51 26.44
C GLY A 104 -4.39 10.94 27.45
N VAL A 105 -4.50 12.25 27.65
CA VAL A 105 -5.51 12.85 28.52
C VAL A 105 -6.94 12.51 28.11
N VAL A 106 -7.21 12.42 26.82
CA VAL A 106 -8.44 11.83 26.29
C VAL A 106 -8.22 10.31 26.21
N PRO A 107 -8.98 9.49 26.94
CA PRO A 107 -8.68 8.06 27.12
C PRO A 107 -8.62 7.22 25.85
N VAL A 108 -9.24 7.68 24.74
CA VAL A 108 -9.23 7.00 23.43
C VAL A 108 -8.26 7.64 22.42
N ALA A 109 -7.57 8.71 22.81
CA ALA A 109 -6.56 9.36 21.98
C ALA A 109 -5.15 8.79 22.31
N PRO A 110 -4.25 8.71 21.35
CA PRO A 110 -2.86 8.33 21.62
C PRO A 110 -2.17 9.40 22.48
N ASP A 111 -1.27 8.98 23.36
CA ASP A 111 -0.28 9.86 23.97
C ASP A 111 0.92 9.96 23.02
N PRO A 112 1.19 11.14 22.40
CA PRO A 112 2.28 11.30 21.45
C PRO A 112 3.66 11.08 22.08
N ASP A 113 3.83 11.34 23.38
CA ASP A 113 5.11 11.12 24.09
C ASP A 113 5.35 9.64 24.39
N SER A 114 4.33 8.79 24.30
CA SER A 114 4.44 7.34 24.38
C SER A 114 4.69 6.66 23.03
N THR A 115 4.98 7.42 21.98
CA THR A 115 5.20 6.86 20.64
C THR A 115 6.37 5.88 20.63
N ARG A 116 6.10 4.67 20.15
CA ARG A 116 7.08 3.61 19.86
C ARG A 116 7.16 3.38 18.35
N TRP A 117 8.22 2.72 17.94
CA TRP A 117 8.43 2.42 16.52
C TRP A 117 9.26 1.16 16.33
N CYS A 118 9.17 0.57 15.15
CA CYS A 118 10.05 -0.50 14.70
C CYS A 118 10.25 -0.45 13.18
N LEU A 119 11.28 -1.12 12.71
CA LEU A 119 11.49 -1.42 11.29
C LEU A 119 11.51 -2.94 11.11
N CYS A 120 10.52 -3.48 10.43
CA CYS A 120 10.43 -4.91 10.16
C CYS A 120 10.72 -5.18 8.67
N LEU A 121 11.70 -6.03 8.39
CA LEU A 121 12.02 -6.55 7.05
C LEU A 121 11.72 -8.04 7.01
N TYR A 122 11.07 -8.51 5.95
CA TYR A 122 10.81 -9.93 5.78
C TYR A 122 10.77 -10.35 4.31
N GLU A 123 11.12 -11.61 4.06
CA GLU A 123 11.04 -12.18 2.72
C GLU A 123 9.59 -12.25 2.26
N LEU A 124 9.34 -11.67 1.11
CA LEU A 124 8.06 -11.74 0.41
C LEU A 124 8.34 -11.76 -1.10
N PRO A 125 8.20 -12.89 -1.77
CA PRO A 125 8.39 -12.96 -3.22
C PRO A 125 7.55 -11.93 -3.97
N MET A 126 8.03 -11.47 -5.13
CA MET A 126 7.20 -10.68 -6.04
C MET A 126 6.09 -11.57 -6.58
N PRO A 127 4.85 -11.10 -6.65
CA PRO A 127 3.75 -11.89 -7.20
C PRO A 127 3.97 -12.15 -8.69
N PRO A 128 3.50 -13.30 -9.20
CA PRO A 128 3.57 -13.63 -10.61
C PRO A 128 2.72 -12.68 -11.46
N GLU A 129 3.04 -12.58 -12.77
CA GLU A 129 2.36 -11.65 -13.70
C GLU A 129 1.03 -12.17 -14.27
N GLU A 130 0.47 -13.21 -13.70
CA GLU A 130 -0.76 -13.86 -14.20
C GLU A 130 -2.00 -12.94 -14.19
N GLY A 131 -1.94 -11.86 -13.44
CA GLY A 131 -3.02 -10.88 -13.31
C GLY A 131 -4.10 -11.26 -12.30
N LEU A 132 -4.87 -10.26 -11.89
CA LEU A 132 -5.93 -10.35 -10.89
C LEU A 132 -7.30 -10.56 -11.54
N ALA A 133 -8.13 -11.38 -10.92
CA ALA A 133 -9.58 -11.35 -11.10
C ALA A 133 -10.18 -10.37 -10.08
N ILE A 134 -10.94 -9.37 -10.56
CA ILE A 134 -11.53 -8.34 -9.71
C ILE A 134 -13.04 -8.25 -9.88
N THR A 135 -13.72 -7.72 -8.87
CA THR A 135 -15.16 -7.50 -8.87
C THR A 135 -15.53 -6.26 -8.07
N LEU A 136 -16.79 -5.85 -8.09
CA LEU A 136 -17.28 -4.75 -7.27
C LEU A 136 -17.50 -5.20 -5.81
N SER A 137 -16.95 -4.41 -4.86
CA SER A 137 -17.21 -4.59 -3.43
C SER A 137 -18.57 -4.02 -3.02
N PRO A 138 -19.33 -4.69 -2.14
CA PRO A 138 -20.49 -4.09 -1.49
C PRO A 138 -20.11 -3.03 -0.44
N PHE A 139 -18.84 -2.98 -0.03
CA PHE A 139 -18.34 -2.05 0.98
C PHE A 139 -17.67 -0.84 0.32
N ARG A 140 -17.78 0.32 0.95
CA ARG A 140 -17.27 1.60 0.44
C ARG A 140 -16.06 2.09 1.23
N LYS A 141 -15.29 2.98 0.65
CA LYS A 141 -14.22 3.70 1.34
C LYS A 141 -14.84 4.74 2.29
N PRO A 142 -14.24 4.96 3.48
CA PRO A 142 -14.67 6.04 4.37
C PRO A 142 -14.26 7.42 3.82
N THR A 143 -14.89 8.47 4.35
CA THR A 143 -14.52 9.87 4.11
C THR A 143 -13.56 10.37 5.19
N ALA A 144 -12.96 11.54 4.98
CA ALA A 144 -12.11 12.20 5.98
C ALA A 144 -12.87 12.57 7.27
N GLU A 145 -14.20 12.76 7.18
CA GLU A 145 -15.06 13.02 8.34
C GLU A 145 -15.34 11.76 9.17
N THR A 146 -15.10 10.57 8.62
CA THR A 146 -15.43 9.29 9.28
C THR A 146 -14.21 8.47 9.67
N ALA A 147 -13.05 8.73 9.08
CA ALA A 147 -11.81 7.98 9.36
C ALA A 147 -10.56 8.77 8.91
N PRO A 148 -9.38 8.50 9.47
CA PRO A 148 -8.12 9.20 9.14
C PRO A 148 -7.55 8.71 7.79
N VAL A 149 -8.23 9.00 6.68
CA VAL A 149 -7.91 8.49 5.33
C VAL A 149 -6.65 9.10 4.72
N ASP A 150 -6.14 10.19 5.28
CA ASP A 150 -4.87 10.86 4.94
C ASP A 150 -3.64 10.12 5.52
N ALA A 151 -3.86 9.19 6.46
CA ALA A 151 -2.82 8.37 7.05
C ALA A 151 -2.85 6.92 6.52
N LYS A 152 -1.68 6.29 6.40
CA LYS A 152 -1.60 4.84 6.22
C LYS A 152 -1.76 4.14 7.57
N ALA A 153 -2.97 4.19 8.11
CA ALA A 153 -3.32 3.76 9.47
C ALA A 153 -3.86 2.33 9.50
N GLY A 154 -3.48 1.59 10.53
CA GLY A 154 -3.92 0.20 10.74
C GLY A 154 -5.43 0.07 10.87
N CYS A 155 -6.10 1.05 11.51
CA CYS A 155 -7.56 1.06 11.71
C CYS A 155 -8.39 1.09 10.42
N LEU A 156 -7.81 1.45 9.27
CA LEU A 156 -8.50 1.44 7.97
C LEU A 156 -8.55 0.04 7.33
N TYR A 157 -7.66 -0.86 7.72
CA TYR A 157 -7.51 -2.17 7.09
C TYR A 157 -8.64 -3.17 7.35
N PRO A 158 -9.34 -3.17 8.51
CA PRO A 158 -10.51 -4.02 8.69
C PRO A 158 -11.59 -3.82 7.63
N ASN A 159 -11.82 -2.57 7.19
CA ASN A 159 -12.76 -2.29 6.10
C ASN A 159 -12.30 -2.83 4.75
N ASN A 160 -11.01 -2.67 4.44
CA ASN A 160 -10.40 -3.22 3.22
C ASN A 160 -10.38 -4.75 3.25
N ALA A 161 -10.06 -5.34 4.42
CA ALA A 161 -10.02 -6.78 4.60
C ALA A 161 -11.37 -7.44 4.35
N ARG A 162 -12.48 -6.89 4.88
CA ARG A 162 -13.82 -7.46 4.63
C ARG A 162 -14.22 -7.38 3.15
N ALA A 163 -13.79 -6.34 2.42
CA ALA A 163 -13.99 -6.25 0.97
C ALA A 163 -13.22 -7.36 0.22
N GLY A 164 -11.97 -7.59 0.60
CA GLY A 164 -11.16 -8.67 0.02
C GLY A 164 -11.70 -10.07 0.35
N VAL A 165 -12.11 -10.30 1.59
CA VAL A 165 -12.70 -11.60 2.03
C VAL A 165 -13.99 -11.89 1.27
N GLU A 166 -14.85 -10.90 1.11
CA GLU A 166 -16.12 -11.04 0.38
C GLU A 166 -15.87 -11.35 -1.12
N ALA A 167 -14.95 -10.63 -1.76
CA ALA A 167 -14.56 -10.90 -3.14
C ALA A 167 -13.96 -12.30 -3.29
N HIS A 168 -13.09 -12.70 -2.37
CA HIS A 168 -12.48 -14.03 -2.39
C HIS A 168 -13.51 -15.15 -2.24
N ALA A 169 -14.53 -14.97 -1.41
CA ALA A 169 -15.62 -15.92 -1.28
C ALA A 169 -16.42 -16.14 -2.58
N ARG A 170 -16.39 -15.15 -3.49
CA ARG A 170 -16.97 -15.22 -4.85
C ARG A 170 -15.97 -15.66 -5.93
N GLY A 171 -14.73 -16.04 -5.59
CA GLY A 171 -13.71 -16.49 -6.55
C GLY A 171 -12.96 -15.35 -7.26
N PHE A 172 -12.81 -14.20 -6.61
CA PHE A 172 -12.02 -13.08 -7.10
C PHE A 172 -10.80 -12.82 -6.20
N ASP A 173 -9.75 -12.24 -6.77
CA ASP A 173 -8.51 -11.96 -6.04
C ASP A 173 -8.56 -10.62 -5.29
N ASN A 174 -9.38 -9.67 -5.77
CA ASN A 174 -9.50 -8.33 -5.19
C ASN A 174 -10.86 -7.70 -5.55
N ALA A 175 -11.16 -6.55 -4.94
CA ALA A 175 -12.41 -5.84 -5.19
C ALA A 175 -12.17 -4.36 -5.47
N ILE A 176 -12.89 -3.79 -6.43
CA ILE A 176 -13.05 -2.35 -6.60
C ILE A 176 -13.93 -1.84 -5.47
N MET A 177 -13.43 -0.87 -4.72
CA MET A 177 -14.18 -0.16 -3.70
C MET A 177 -14.59 1.21 -4.23
N LEU A 178 -15.86 1.54 -4.02
CA LEU A 178 -16.38 2.86 -4.36
C LEU A 178 -16.22 3.82 -3.16
N ASP A 179 -16.18 5.10 -3.46
CA ASP A 179 -16.37 6.16 -2.46
C ASP A 179 -17.83 6.26 -2.02
N VAL A 180 -18.14 7.16 -1.09
CA VAL A 180 -19.52 7.36 -0.59
C VAL A 180 -20.46 7.90 -1.66
N LEU A 181 -19.95 8.56 -2.69
CA LEU A 181 -20.74 9.11 -3.81
C LEU A 181 -21.01 8.07 -4.92
N GLY A 182 -20.39 6.90 -4.85
CA GLY A 182 -20.55 5.82 -5.82
C GLY A 182 -19.51 5.82 -6.94
N ASN A 183 -18.47 6.63 -6.84
CA ASN A 183 -17.37 6.64 -7.81
C ASN A 183 -16.31 5.61 -7.40
N VAL A 184 -15.58 5.09 -8.38
CA VAL A 184 -14.43 4.21 -8.11
C VAL A 184 -13.35 4.97 -7.35
N ALA A 185 -12.92 4.43 -6.21
CA ALA A 185 -11.83 4.96 -5.41
C ALA A 185 -10.52 4.21 -5.69
N GLU A 186 -10.46 2.95 -5.32
CA GLU A 186 -9.30 2.07 -5.50
C GLU A 186 -9.71 0.59 -5.38
N LEU A 187 -8.78 -0.34 -5.52
CA LEU A 187 -8.98 -1.72 -5.07
C LEU A 187 -8.86 -1.79 -3.55
N ALA A 188 -9.30 -2.90 -2.95
CA ALA A 188 -9.20 -3.10 -1.50
C ALA A 188 -7.75 -2.97 -0.97
N THR A 189 -6.72 -3.26 -1.78
CA THR A 189 -5.32 -3.28 -1.34
C THR A 189 -4.35 -2.47 -2.20
N SER A 190 -4.82 -1.81 -3.28
CA SER A 190 -3.98 -1.09 -4.23
C SER A 190 -4.78 -0.06 -5.03
N ASN A 191 -4.11 0.91 -5.64
CA ASN A 191 -4.75 1.82 -6.58
C ASN A 191 -5.06 1.12 -7.91
N VAL A 192 -5.96 1.68 -8.70
CA VAL A 192 -6.44 1.09 -9.95
C VAL A 192 -6.34 2.09 -11.11
N PHE A 193 -6.04 1.56 -12.28
CA PHE A 193 -6.00 2.24 -13.57
C PHE A 193 -6.84 1.47 -14.57
N MET A 194 -7.40 2.18 -15.52
CA MET A 194 -7.98 1.61 -16.73
C MET A 194 -7.40 2.30 -17.96
N ALA A 195 -7.42 1.63 -19.09
CA ALA A 195 -7.13 2.25 -20.37
C ALA A 195 -8.30 2.05 -21.33
N LYS A 196 -8.56 3.07 -22.13
CA LYS A 196 -9.56 3.04 -23.21
C LYS A 196 -9.10 3.95 -24.34
N ASP A 197 -9.22 3.47 -25.58
CA ASP A 197 -8.86 4.22 -26.79
C ASP A 197 -7.44 4.84 -26.74
N GLY A 198 -6.47 4.14 -26.15
CA GLY A 198 -5.08 4.59 -26.03
C GLY A 198 -4.78 5.58 -24.91
N VAL A 199 -5.75 5.98 -24.12
CA VAL A 199 -5.62 6.88 -22.97
C VAL A 199 -5.70 6.09 -21.67
N VAL A 200 -4.84 6.40 -20.70
CA VAL A 200 -4.87 5.83 -19.36
C VAL A 200 -5.67 6.72 -18.43
N PHE A 201 -6.56 6.13 -17.65
CA PHE A 201 -7.39 6.82 -16.66
C PHE A 201 -7.15 6.21 -15.28
N THR A 202 -7.21 7.05 -14.24
CA THR A 202 -7.19 6.62 -12.84
C THR A 202 -8.05 7.58 -12.01
N PRO A 203 -8.67 7.10 -10.92
CA PRO A 203 -9.42 7.99 -10.04
C PRO A 203 -8.58 9.18 -9.57
N ALA A 204 -9.13 10.40 -9.66
CA ALA A 204 -8.49 11.59 -9.11
C ALA A 204 -8.49 11.51 -7.58
N PRO A 205 -7.38 11.86 -6.90
CA PRO A 205 -7.34 11.91 -5.45
C PRO A 205 -8.42 12.86 -4.90
N ASN A 206 -9.32 12.33 -4.10
CA ASN A 206 -10.45 13.05 -3.52
C ASN A 206 -10.48 12.99 -1.98
N GLY A 207 -9.40 12.51 -1.35
CA GLY A 207 -9.28 12.36 0.09
C GLY A 207 -10.02 11.16 0.67
N MET A 208 -10.55 10.23 -0.15
CA MET A 208 -11.25 9.03 0.32
C MET A 208 -10.44 7.74 0.09
N PHE A 209 -9.29 7.85 -0.52
CA PHE A 209 -8.36 6.75 -0.73
C PHE A 209 -6.91 7.24 -0.68
N LEU A 210 -5.99 6.30 -0.50
CA LEU A 210 -4.57 6.62 -0.40
C LEU A 210 -4.01 6.96 -1.79
N ASP A 211 -3.49 8.19 -1.96
CA ASP A 211 -2.71 8.54 -3.14
C ASP A 211 -1.34 7.84 -3.10
N GLY A 212 -1.29 6.64 -3.70
CA GLY A 212 -0.18 5.71 -3.57
C GLY A 212 1.12 6.23 -4.19
N ILE A 213 2.25 6.02 -3.52
CA ILE A 213 3.58 6.40 -4.05
C ILE A 213 3.84 5.74 -5.39
N THR A 214 3.53 4.44 -5.51
CA THR A 214 3.64 3.72 -6.78
C THR A 214 2.68 4.28 -7.83
N ARG A 215 1.45 4.66 -7.46
CA ARG A 215 0.48 5.30 -8.36
C ARG A 215 1.06 6.59 -8.95
N GLN A 216 1.54 7.49 -8.09
CA GLN A 216 2.13 8.77 -8.50
C GLN A 216 3.33 8.54 -9.43
N ARG A 217 4.18 7.55 -9.14
CA ARG A 217 5.31 7.19 -9.99
C ARG A 217 4.85 6.69 -11.37
N VAL A 218 3.88 5.80 -11.43
CA VAL A 218 3.32 5.28 -12.69
C VAL A 218 2.71 6.39 -13.53
N VAL A 219 1.90 7.28 -12.94
CA VAL A 219 1.33 8.44 -13.64
C VAL A 219 2.42 9.31 -14.25
N ARG A 220 3.46 9.62 -13.46
CA ARG A 220 4.59 10.43 -13.91
C ARG A 220 5.33 9.77 -15.08
N LEU A 221 5.73 8.51 -14.93
CA LEU A 221 6.51 7.79 -15.94
C LEU A 221 5.74 7.63 -17.26
N LEU A 222 4.44 7.34 -17.20
CA LEU A 222 3.60 7.26 -18.39
C LEU A 222 3.54 8.61 -19.11
N ARG A 223 3.29 9.70 -18.39
CA ARG A 223 3.26 11.07 -18.96
C ARG A 223 4.60 11.45 -19.59
N GLU A 224 5.70 11.22 -18.89
CA GLU A 224 7.07 11.48 -19.41
C GLU A 224 7.38 10.65 -20.66
N SER A 225 6.74 9.49 -20.83
CA SER A 225 6.89 8.63 -22.02
C SER A 225 5.93 8.98 -23.17
N GLY A 226 5.15 10.07 -23.04
CA GLY A 226 4.21 10.54 -24.06
C GLY A 226 2.85 9.84 -24.05
N VAL A 227 2.54 9.03 -23.00
CA VAL A 227 1.21 8.44 -22.82
C VAL A 227 0.30 9.45 -22.14
N GLU A 228 -0.88 9.69 -22.69
CA GLU A 228 -1.89 10.52 -22.05
C GLU A 228 -2.43 9.81 -20.81
N VAL A 229 -2.36 10.49 -19.65
CA VAL A 229 -2.89 10.00 -18.37
C VAL A 229 -3.83 11.05 -17.78
N VAL A 230 -5.10 10.68 -17.64
CA VAL A 230 -6.16 11.53 -17.12
C VAL A 230 -6.59 11.06 -15.73
N GLU A 231 -6.44 11.93 -14.76
CA GLU A 231 -6.96 11.74 -13.40
C GLU A 231 -8.35 12.36 -13.33
N LYS A 232 -9.38 11.56 -13.16
CA LYS A 232 -10.78 12.02 -13.13
C LYS A 232 -11.67 11.13 -12.26
N THR A 233 -12.87 11.59 -12.00
CA THR A 233 -13.95 10.75 -11.44
C THR A 233 -14.31 9.65 -12.42
N LEU A 234 -14.35 8.40 -11.95
CA LEU A 234 -14.65 7.21 -12.74
C LEU A 234 -15.77 6.42 -12.08
N SER A 235 -16.68 5.92 -12.90
CA SER A 235 -17.73 4.99 -12.47
C SER A 235 -17.26 3.53 -12.62
N TYR A 236 -17.95 2.60 -11.97
CA TYR A 236 -17.68 1.17 -12.17
C TYR A 236 -17.95 0.74 -13.64
N ARG A 237 -18.91 1.38 -14.29
CA ARG A 237 -19.22 1.14 -15.71
C ARG A 237 -18.04 1.46 -16.63
N ASP A 238 -17.28 2.52 -16.34
CA ASP A 238 -16.07 2.84 -17.13
C ASP A 238 -15.08 1.68 -17.12
N PHE A 239 -14.91 1.01 -15.97
CA PHE A 239 -14.05 -0.17 -15.84
C PHE A 239 -14.61 -1.40 -16.59
N LEU A 240 -15.93 -1.59 -16.59
CA LEU A 240 -16.54 -2.67 -17.37
C LEU A 240 -16.37 -2.49 -18.88
N GLU A 241 -16.22 -1.25 -19.35
CA GLU A 241 -16.03 -0.89 -20.76
C GLU A 241 -14.56 -0.62 -21.13
N ALA A 242 -13.61 -0.77 -20.20
CA ALA A 242 -12.20 -0.52 -20.43
C ALA A 242 -11.54 -1.56 -21.34
N ASP A 243 -10.56 -1.16 -22.14
CA ASP A 243 -9.75 -2.09 -22.96
C ASP A 243 -8.76 -2.86 -22.09
N GLU A 244 -8.16 -2.18 -21.10
CA GLU A 244 -7.20 -2.73 -20.16
C GLU A 244 -7.53 -2.23 -18.74
N ILE A 245 -7.24 -3.06 -17.75
CA ILE A 245 -7.23 -2.66 -16.33
C ILE A 245 -5.94 -3.16 -15.70
N PHE A 246 -5.32 -2.32 -14.88
CA PHE A 246 -4.18 -2.71 -14.07
C PHE A 246 -4.19 -1.98 -12.73
N SER A 247 -3.48 -2.53 -11.77
CA SER A 247 -3.34 -1.94 -10.44
C SER A 247 -1.92 -1.45 -10.19
N SER A 248 -1.79 -0.53 -9.25
CA SER A 248 -0.48 -0.14 -8.71
C SER A 248 -0.49 -0.15 -7.19
N GLY A 249 0.58 -0.67 -6.62
CA GLY A 249 0.74 -0.71 -5.18
C GLY A 249 2.06 -1.33 -4.77
N ASN A 250 2.42 -1.18 -3.51
CA ASN A 250 3.74 -1.60 -3.07
C ASN A 250 4.01 -3.10 -3.31
N ALA A 251 3.04 -3.98 -3.09
CA ALA A 251 3.26 -5.43 -3.11
C ALA A 251 3.71 -5.95 -4.48
N ALA A 252 3.01 -5.56 -5.55
CA ALA A 252 3.26 -6.01 -6.92
C ALA A 252 3.83 -4.93 -7.84
N LYS A 253 3.97 -3.69 -7.35
CA LYS A 253 4.28 -2.49 -8.13
C LYS A 253 3.23 -2.22 -9.20
N VAL A 254 3.35 -2.76 -10.38
CA VAL A 254 2.35 -2.66 -11.46
C VAL A 254 1.88 -4.06 -11.80
N HIS A 255 0.57 -4.32 -11.70
CA HIS A 255 0.01 -5.65 -11.83
C HIS A 255 -1.23 -5.65 -12.73
N PRO A 256 -1.36 -6.57 -13.72
CA PRO A 256 -2.49 -6.55 -14.64
C PRO A 256 -3.75 -7.11 -13.99
N VAL A 257 -4.89 -6.77 -14.57
CA VAL A 257 -6.17 -7.41 -14.30
C VAL A 257 -6.52 -8.30 -15.49
N LYS A 258 -6.76 -9.58 -15.22
CA LYS A 258 -7.13 -10.58 -16.24
C LYS A 258 -8.63 -10.82 -16.37
N ARG A 259 -9.41 -10.36 -15.39
CA ARG A 259 -10.87 -10.53 -15.37
C ARG A 259 -11.52 -9.48 -14.50
N ILE A 260 -12.60 -8.90 -14.96
CA ILE A 260 -13.52 -8.09 -14.16
C ILE A 260 -14.91 -8.70 -14.26
N ASP A 261 -15.51 -9.08 -13.14
CA ASP A 261 -16.72 -9.91 -13.06
C ASP A 261 -16.60 -11.12 -14.03
N GLU A 262 -17.52 -11.26 -14.99
CA GLU A 262 -17.51 -12.34 -16.00
C GLU A 262 -16.67 -11.99 -17.23
N ARG A 263 -16.16 -10.75 -17.36
CA ARG A 263 -15.44 -10.30 -18.54
C ARG A 263 -13.96 -10.61 -18.42
N ALA A 264 -13.45 -11.47 -19.30
CA ALA A 264 -12.02 -11.73 -19.44
C ALA A 264 -11.30 -10.53 -20.08
N LEU A 265 -10.12 -10.22 -19.59
CA LEU A 265 -9.21 -9.21 -20.09
C LEU A 265 -7.85 -9.85 -20.41
N GLN A 266 -7.10 -9.21 -21.31
CA GLN A 266 -5.71 -9.57 -21.58
C GLN A 266 -4.79 -8.43 -21.13
N PRO A 267 -3.60 -8.75 -20.60
CA PRO A 267 -2.61 -7.71 -20.33
C PRO A 267 -2.30 -6.93 -21.61
N GLY A 268 -2.71 -5.66 -21.64
CA GLY A 268 -2.61 -4.83 -22.83
C GLY A 268 -1.31 -4.06 -22.96
N PRO A 269 -1.12 -3.29 -24.04
CA PRO A 269 0.11 -2.55 -24.32
C PRO A 269 0.39 -1.44 -23.30
N LEU A 270 -0.63 -0.75 -22.78
CA LEU A 270 -0.42 0.34 -21.81
C LEU A 270 -0.03 -0.18 -20.43
N TYR A 271 -0.60 -1.30 -19.98
CA TYR A 271 -0.12 -2.01 -18.81
C TYR A 271 1.35 -2.41 -18.97
N ARG A 272 1.71 -3.08 -20.08
CA ARG A 272 3.10 -3.51 -20.33
C ARG A 272 4.06 -2.32 -20.37
N ARG A 273 3.64 -1.21 -20.95
CA ARG A 273 4.40 0.05 -20.96
C ARG A 273 4.62 0.58 -19.54
N ALA A 274 3.55 0.67 -18.75
CA ALA A 274 3.63 1.14 -17.36
C ALA A 274 4.57 0.27 -16.51
N ARG A 275 4.45 -1.07 -16.64
CA ARG A 275 5.31 -2.01 -15.94
C ARG A 275 6.77 -1.86 -16.37
N LYS A 276 7.04 -1.84 -17.67
CA LYS A 276 8.39 -1.68 -18.21
C LYS A 276 9.04 -0.41 -17.69
N LEU A 277 8.38 0.73 -17.82
CA LEU A 277 8.88 2.02 -17.35
C LEU A 277 9.14 2.02 -15.83
N TYR A 278 8.27 1.35 -15.06
CA TYR A 278 8.49 1.25 -13.62
C TYR A 278 9.73 0.41 -13.27
N TRP A 279 9.97 -0.71 -13.97
CA TRP A 279 11.17 -1.54 -13.78
C TRP A 279 12.44 -0.81 -14.22
N GLU A 280 12.42 -0.12 -15.36
CA GLU A 280 13.52 0.74 -15.79
C GLU A 280 13.84 1.81 -14.75
N PHE A 281 12.84 2.49 -14.21
CA PHE A 281 13.01 3.45 -13.11
C PHE A 281 13.57 2.80 -11.84
N ALA A 282 13.14 1.62 -11.49
CA ALA A 282 13.57 0.96 -10.25
C ALA A 282 15.06 0.59 -10.27
N HIS A 283 15.64 0.34 -11.45
CA HIS A 283 17.01 -0.12 -11.64
C HIS A 283 17.97 0.94 -12.24
N GLY A 284 17.46 2.07 -12.70
CA GLY A 284 18.23 3.18 -13.26
C GLY A 284 18.62 4.22 -12.26
#